data_d9ee37f19d6da688c9a4e5b620d1e915
#
_entry.id   d9ee37f19d6da688c9a4e5b620d1e915
#
_cell.length_a   1.000
_cell.length_b   1.000
_cell.length_c   1.000
_cell.angle_alpha   90.00
_cell.angle_beta   90.00
_cell.angle_gamma   90.00
#
_symmetry.space_group_name_H-M   'P 1'
#
loop_
_entity.id
_entity.type
_entity.pdbx_description
1 polymer ?
#
loop_
_entity_poly.entity_id
_entity_poly.type
_entity_poly.pdbx_seq_one_letter_code
_entity_poly.pdbx_strand_id
1 'polypeptide(L)'
;HEHHAFLIQDKGSYTLVTGSGLKALPQNFENHTEQFWIFNDDMQLASRNYMPETREVTIGQVTIGGKTGNTLIIAGPCSVESEAQIRESSELLKSLGLTALRGGCYKPRTSPYSFQGLGLEGLKLLAKMRDEYGFAVVTEARDATHIDEIIEYSDVIQIGAKAMYDQGILRASAKTQKPVLLKRGFGSTLQETVQAAEFMLSGGNPNVVICERGLRTFETKTRFTLDLCGVAYLKEHTNLPVILDPSHAMGYAYGVPDLARACVAMGIDGLLIETHPNPKIAKSDASQQLNHEEFTKTLASLRPVAEAVGRRIV
;
A
#
# COMPACT_ATOMS: atom_id res chain seq x y z
N HIS A 1 -5.30 -37.63 -16.51
CA HIS A 1 -5.11 -36.20 -16.76
C HIS A 1 -5.11 -35.50 -15.40
N GLU A 2 -3.93 -35.00 -15.01
CA GLU A 2 -3.81 -34.12 -13.84
C GLU A 2 -4.64 -32.85 -14.12
N HIS A 3 -5.52 -32.48 -13.21
CA HIS A 3 -6.32 -31.27 -13.34
C HIS A 3 -5.48 -30.06 -12.90
N HIS A 4 -4.83 -29.41 -13.85
CA HIS A 4 -4.18 -28.11 -13.59
C HIS A 4 -5.21 -27.00 -13.73
N ALA A 5 -5.27 -26.11 -12.73
CA ALA A 5 -6.09 -24.90 -12.79
C ALA A 5 -5.31 -23.82 -13.54
N PHE A 6 -5.89 -23.24 -14.57
CA PHE A 6 -5.36 -22.12 -15.31
C PHE A 6 -6.24 -20.90 -15.14
N LEU A 7 -5.62 -19.74 -15.01
CA LEU A 7 -6.25 -18.43 -15.06
C LEU A 7 -5.94 -17.81 -16.42
N ILE A 8 -6.95 -17.34 -17.11
CA ILE A 8 -6.83 -16.74 -18.45
C ILE A 8 -7.21 -15.28 -18.36
N GLN A 9 -6.33 -14.40 -18.78
CA GLN A 9 -6.56 -12.96 -18.82
C GLN A 9 -6.41 -12.45 -20.25
N ASP A 10 -7.45 -11.81 -20.77
CA ASP A 10 -7.38 -11.04 -22.00
C ASP A 10 -6.73 -9.68 -21.69
N LYS A 11 -5.64 -9.36 -22.38
CA LYS A 11 -4.90 -8.10 -22.28
C LYS A 11 -5.06 -7.23 -23.54
N GLY A 12 -6.05 -7.56 -24.39
CA GLY A 12 -6.33 -6.86 -25.63
C GLY A 12 -5.39 -7.25 -26.77
N SER A 13 -4.09 -7.00 -26.64
CA SER A 13 -3.08 -7.35 -27.64
C SER A 13 -2.53 -8.79 -27.52
N TYR A 14 -2.73 -9.40 -26.36
CA TYR A 14 -2.30 -10.79 -26.08
C TYR A 14 -3.19 -11.41 -25.00
N THR A 15 -3.16 -12.73 -24.88
CA THR A 15 -3.81 -13.48 -23.82
C THR A 15 -2.75 -14.04 -22.88
N LEU A 16 -2.88 -13.72 -21.57
CA LEU A 16 -2.01 -14.27 -20.54
C LEU A 16 -2.68 -15.47 -19.90
N VAL A 17 -2.00 -16.61 -19.92
CA VAL A 17 -2.45 -17.83 -19.24
C VAL A 17 -1.48 -18.12 -18.09
N THR A 18 -2.00 -18.17 -16.86
CA THR A 18 -1.23 -18.50 -15.66
C THR A 18 -1.74 -19.78 -15.03
N GLY A 19 -0.85 -20.57 -14.45
CA GLY A 19 -1.20 -21.82 -13.80
C GLY A 19 -0.10 -22.28 -12.85
N SER A 20 -0.33 -23.41 -12.19
CA SER A 20 0.63 -24.00 -11.26
C SER A 20 0.84 -25.48 -11.54
N GLY A 21 1.91 -26.06 -10.96
CA GLY A 21 2.18 -27.49 -10.99
C GLY A 21 2.90 -28.01 -12.23
N LEU A 22 3.20 -27.17 -13.22
CA LEU A 22 3.98 -27.57 -14.39
C LEU A 22 5.46 -27.28 -14.16
N LYS A 23 6.33 -28.30 -14.35
CA LYS A 23 7.78 -28.16 -14.33
C LYS A 23 8.38 -28.00 -15.73
N ALA A 24 7.60 -28.28 -16.76
CA ALA A 24 7.91 -28.08 -18.15
C ALA A 24 6.65 -27.85 -18.97
N LEU A 25 6.76 -27.20 -20.10
CA LEU A 25 5.63 -27.06 -21.01
C LEU A 25 5.24 -28.42 -21.62
N PRO A 26 3.93 -28.66 -21.84
CA PRO A 26 3.49 -29.81 -22.62
C PRO A 26 4.11 -29.78 -24.01
N GLN A 27 4.33 -30.99 -24.58
CA GLN A 27 4.91 -31.14 -25.93
C GLN A 27 4.09 -30.34 -26.96
N ASN A 28 4.79 -29.59 -27.81
CA ASN A 28 4.24 -28.71 -28.84
C ASN A 28 3.54 -27.44 -28.32
N PHE A 29 3.45 -27.18 -27.01
CA PHE A 29 2.81 -25.95 -26.48
C PHE A 29 3.61 -24.71 -26.88
N GLU A 30 4.91 -24.80 -27.00
CA GLU A 30 5.80 -23.73 -27.44
C GLU A 30 5.41 -23.15 -28.82
N ASN A 31 4.83 -23.99 -29.70
CA ASN A 31 4.38 -23.57 -31.03
C ASN A 31 3.11 -22.67 -30.98
N HIS A 32 2.46 -22.56 -29.82
CA HIS A 32 1.23 -21.79 -29.60
C HIS A 32 1.39 -20.63 -28.64
N THR A 33 2.63 -20.36 -28.21
CA THR A 33 2.93 -19.28 -27.27
C THR A 33 4.05 -18.40 -27.80
N GLU A 34 3.90 -17.07 -27.70
CA GLU A 34 4.97 -16.14 -28.07
C GLU A 34 6.05 -16.06 -26.98
N GLN A 35 5.63 -16.14 -25.72
CA GLN A 35 6.50 -16.10 -24.55
C GLN A 35 5.96 -17.02 -23.47
N PHE A 36 6.85 -17.63 -22.70
CA PHE A 36 6.48 -18.40 -21.51
C PHE A 36 7.54 -18.30 -20.42
N TRP A 37 7.09 -18.54 -19.19
CA TRP A 37 7.93 -18.57 -18.00
C TRP A 37 7.57 -19.80 -17.17
N ILE A 38 8.58 -20.44 -16.59
CA ILE A 38 8.42 -21.56 -15.66
C ILE A 38 9.00 -21.13 -14.32
N PHE A 39 8.18 -21.20 -13.27
CA PHE A 39 8.56 -20.83 -11.92
C PHE A 39 8.59 -22.05 -11.02
N ASN A 40 9.53 -22.06 -10.06
CA ASN A 40 9.67 -23.13 -9.07
C ASN A 40 8.86 -22.87 -7.79
N ASP A 41 8.22 -21.71 -7.68
CA ASP A 41 7.41 -21.27 -6.55
C ASP A 41 6.14 -20.54 -7.02
N ASP A 42 5.35 -20.06 -6.07
CA ASP A 42 4.09 -19.36 -6.36
C ASP A 42 4.26 -17.86 -6.63
N MET A 43 5.49 -17.35 -6.65
CA MET A 43 5.78 -15.97 -7.08
C MET A 43 5.98 -15.96 -8.60
N GLN A 44 4.94 -15.63 -9.34
CA GLN A 44 4.88 -15.65 -10.80
C GLN A 44 4.82 -14.24 -11.39
N LEU A 45 3.64 -13.63 -11.41
CA LEU A 45 3.45 -12.30 -12.00
C LEU A 45 4.14 -11.18 -11.23
N ALA A 46 4.39 -11.37 -9.93
CA ALA A 46 5.16 -10.46 -9.10
C ALA A 46 6.68 -10.63 -9.25
N SER A 47 7.14 -11.69 -9.89
CA SER A 47 8.57 -12.01 -10.04
C SER A 47 9.27 -11.11 -11.07
N ARG A 48 10.51 -10.73 -10.80
CA ARG A 48 11.37 -10.08 -11.79
C ARG A 48 11.74 -10.99 -12.96
N ASN A 49 11.60 -12.31 -12.82
CA ASN A 49 11.73 -13.22 -13.95
C ASN A 49 10.63 -13.02 -14.99
N TYR A 50 9.40 -12.64 -14.53
CA TYR A 50 8.31 -12.29 -15.43
C TYR A 50 8.46 -10.86 -15.98
N MET A 51 8.76 -9.90 -15.13
CA MET A 51 8.96 -8.51 -15.49
C MET A 51 10.19 -7.97 -14.74
N PRO A 52 11.32 -7.75 -15.42
CA PRO A 52 12.56 -7.29 -14.77
C PRO A 52 12.48 -5.92 -14.13
N GLU A 53 11.71 -5.01 -14.73
CA GLU A 53 11.52 -3.66 -14.23
C GLU A 53 10.44 -3.63 -13.13
N THR A 54 10.58 -2.71 -12.20
CA THR A 54 9.51 -2.43 -11.23
C THR A 54 8.29 -1.88 -11.96
N ARG A 55 7.10 -2.37 -11.63
CA ARG A 55 5.85 -1.88 -12.20
C ARG A 55 5.68 -0.40 -11.93
N GLU A 56 5.13 0.31 -12.89
CA GLU A 56 4.67 1.68 -12.68
C GLU A 56 3.21 1.65 -12.23
N VAL A 57 2.93 2.34 -11.13
CA VAL A 57 1.58 2.49 -10.58
C VAL A 57 1.28 3.98 -10.44
N THR A 58 0.20 4.42 -11.06
CA THR A 58 -0.23 5.83 -11.00
C THR A 58 -1.25 6.01 -9.87
N ILE A 59 -0.94 6.92 -8.96
CA ILE A 59 -1.77 7.32 -7.82
C ILE A 59 -2.13 8.80 -8.01
N GLY A 60 -3.36 9.07 -8.40
CA GLY A 60 -3.78 10.41 -8.79
C GLY A 60 -2.96 10.94 -9.97
N GLN A 61 -2.17 11.97 -9.74
CA GLN A 61 -1.31 12.60 -10.76
C GLN A 61 0.15 12.12 -10.71
N VAL A 62 0.49 11.24 -9.78
CA VAL A 62 1.87 10.79 -9.54
C VAL A 62 2.02 9.32 -9.91
N THR A 63 3.01 9.02 -10.73
CA THR A 63 3.44 7.63 -11.00
C THR A 63 4.64 7.28 -10.14
N ILE A 64 4.57 6.12 -9.50
CA ILE A 64 5.65 5.53 -8.68
C ILE A 64 6.13 4.22 -9.31
N GLY A 65 7.29 3.75 -8.88
CA GLY A 65 7.92 2.55 -9.46
C GLY A 65 8.67 2.87 -10.74
N GLY A 66 9.02 1.85 -11.51
CA GLY A 66 9.76 1.98 -12.77
C GLY A 66 11.06 2.78 -12.60
N LYS A 67 11.27 3.69 -13.54
CA LYS A 67 12.40 4.62 -13.55
C LYS A 67 12.02 6.04 -13.11
N THR A 68 10.86 6.22 -12.47
CA THR A 68 10.33 7.55 -12.12
C THR A 68 11.18 8.30 -11.10
N GLY A 69 11.89 7.60 -10.23
CA GLY A 69 12.64 8.20 -9.12
C GLY A 69 11.73 8.85 -8.04
N ASN A 70 10.43 8.68 -8.12
CA ASN A 70 9.48 9.27 -7.20
C ASN A 70 9.39 8.48 -5.89
N THR A 71 9.35 9.21 -4.77
CA THR A 71 8.95 8.72 -3.46
C THR A 71 7.71 9.48 -3.03
N LEU A 72 6.54 8.86 -3.19
CA LEU A 72 5.24 9.47 -2.89
C LEU A 72 5.00 9.55 -1.39
N ILE A 73 4.60 10.70 -0.90
CA ILE A 73 4.15 10.86 0.49
C ILE A 73 2.63 10.72 0.55
N ILE A 74 2.17 9.69 1.24
CA ILE A 74 0.76 9.46 1.57
C ILE A 74 0.56 9.86 3.02
N ALA A 75 -0.09 10.98 3.29
CA ALA A 75 -0.21 11.50 4.64
C ALA A 75 -1.67 11.85 5.01
N GLY A 76 -1.92 11.97 6.30
CA GLY A 76 -3.22 12.30 6.86
C GLY A 76 -3.48 11.59 8.18
N PRO A 77 -4.65 11.81 8.80
CA PRO A 77 -4.95 11.25 10.12
C PRO A 77 -5.20 9.73 10.07
N CYS A 78 -5.00 9.06 11.20
CA CYS A 78 -5.32 7.63 11.34
C CYS A 78 -6.78 7.34 10.98
N SER A 79 -7.70 8.20 11.45
CA SER A 79 -9.13 8.11 11.15
C SER A 79 -9.68 9.45 10.69
N VAL A 80 -10.69 9.42 9.83
CA VAL A 80 -11.57 10.58 9.60
C VAL A 80 -12.51 10.69 10.79
N GLU A 81 -12.47 11.83 11.50
CA GLU A 81 -13.18 12.02 12.76
C GLU A 81 -14.25 13.10 12.69
N SER A 82 -14.07 14.08 11.81
CA SER A 82 -15.02 15.15 11.49
C SER A 82 -14.60 15.86 10.21
N GLU A 83 -15.50 16.65 9.62
CA GLU A 83 -15.15 17.48 8.46
C GLU A 83 -14.06 18.50 8.81
N ALA A 84 -14.15 19.15 9.97
CA ALA A 84 -13.16 20.14 10.39
C ALA A 84 -11.75 19.54 10.50
N GLN A 85 -11.63 18.36 11.11
CA GLN A 85 -10.34 17.67 11.27
C GLN A 85 -9.73 17.27 9.92
N ILE A 86 -10.51 16.67 9.01
CA ILE A 86 -9.96 16.23 7.71
C ILE A 86 -9.66 17.41 6.80
N ARG A 87 -10.43 18.49 6.88
CA ARG A 87 -10.18 19.72 6.14
C ARG A 87 -8.88 20.39 6.57
N GLU A 88 -8.66 20.56 7.88
CA GLU A 88 -7.42 21.13 8.42
C GLU A 88 -6.19 20.30 7.99
N SER A 89 -6.30 18.97 8.02
CA SER A 89 -5.26 18.09 7.49
C SER A 89 -5.05 18.28 5.98
N SER A 90 -6.12 18.43 5.20
CA SER A 90 -6.07 18.66 3.77
C SER A 90 -5.41 20.00 3.42
N GLU A 91 -5.72 21.05 4.13
CA GLU A 91 -5.11 22.38 3.98
C GLU A 91 -3.60 22.33 4.22
N LEU A 92 -3.15 21.64 5.26
CA LEU A 92 -1.71 21.41 5.49
C LEU A 92 -1.07 20.70 4.32
N LEU A 93 -1.60 19.54 3.91
CA LEU A 93 -1.01 18.74 2.84
C LEU A 93 -0.93 19.54 1.53
N LYS A 94 -1.98 20.29 1.21
CA LYS A 94 -2.01 21.17 0.03
C LYS A 94 -0.94 22.25 0.10
N SER A 95 -0.78 22.89 1.26
CA SER A 95 0.24 23.93 1.47
C SER A 95 1.68 23.39 1.31
N LEU A 96 1.89 22.11 1.60
CA LEU A 96 3.17 21.42 1.46
C LEU A 96 3.38 20.84 0.06
N GLY A 97 2.42 21.00 -0.86
CA GLY A 97 2.48 20.49 -2.24
C GLY A 97 2.31 18.98 -2.35
N LEU A 98 1.72 18.33 -1.35
CA LEU A 98 1.44 16.90 -1.38
C LEU A 98 0.14 16.60 -2.12
N THR A 99 0.04 15.41 -2.71
CA THR A 99 -1.03 15.03 -3.62
C THR A 99 -1.83 13.80 -3.19
N ALA A 100 -1.45 13.14 -2.11
CA ALA A 100 -2.12 11.94 -1.62
C ALA A 100 -2.54 12.10 -0.15
N LEU A 101 -3.84 11.97 0.09
CA LEU A 101 -4.48 12.05 1.41
C LEU A 101 -4.92 10.67 1.86
N ARG A 102 -4.54 10.27 3.08
CA ARG A 102 -5.06 9.06 3.71
C ARG A 102 -5.96 9.36 4.90
N GLY A 103 -6.93 8.49 5.16
CA GLY A 103 -7.76 8.53 6.34
C GLY A 103 -8.60 7.25 6.44
N GLY A 104 -8.65 6.62 7.62
CA GLY A 104 -9.48 5.44 7.84
C GLY A 104 -10.93 5.83 8.12
N CYS A 105 -11.88 5.25 7.40
CA CYS A 105 -13.32 5.47 7.62
C CYS A 105 -13.98 4.31 8.36
N TYR A 106 -13.51 3.10 8.14
CA TYR A 106 -13.87 1.89 8.87
C TYR A 106 -12.67 1.41 9.67
N LYS A 107 -12.82 1.25 10.99
CA LYS A 107 -11.70 0.87 11.88
C LYS A 107 -11.89 -0.53 12.46
N PRO A 108 -10.99 -1.49 12.16
CA PRO A 108 -11.04 -2.82 12.75
C PRO A 108 -10.58 -2.76 14.21
N ARG A 109 -11.52 -2.80 15.15
CA ARG A 109 -11.25 -2.76 16.58
C ARG A 109 -11.53 -4.10 17.24
N THR A 110 -10.72 -4.45 18.25
CA THR A 110 -10.96 -5.63 19.08
C THR A 110 -12.06 -5.38 20.11
N SER A 111 -12.26 -4.14 20.53
CA SER A 111 -13.33 -3.74 21.44
C SER A 111 -14.46 -3.07 20.69
N PRO A 112 -15.74 -3.48 20.90
CA PRO A 112 -16.89 -2.85 20.30
C PRO A 112 -17.15 -1.43 20.86
N TYR A 113 -16.52 -1.09 21.99
CA TYR A 113 -16.65 0.23 22.64
C TYR A 113 -15.66 1.27 22.11
N SER A 114 -14.68 0.84 21.30
CA SER A 114 -13.74 1.76 20.66
C SER A 114 -14.37 2.45 19.45
N PHE A 115 -13.83 3.59 19.05
CA PHE A 115 -14.28 4.33 17.86
C PHE A 115 -14.17 3.44 16.61
N GLN A 116 -15.28 3.16 15.95
CA GLN A 116 -15.38 2.25 14.80
C GLN A 116 -15.16 2.95 13.44
N GLY A 117 -14.95 4.25 13.44
CA GLY A 117 -14.91 5.10 12.24
C GLY A 117 -16.26 5.75 11.93
N LEU A 118 -16.26 6.68 10.99
CA LEU A 118 -17.48 7.36 10.52
C LEU A 118 -18.20 6.56 9.40
N GLY A 119 -17.62 5.47 8.94
CA GLY A 119 -18.18 4.66 7.86
C GLY A 119 -18.36 5.46 6.57
N LEU A 120 -19.49 5.28 5.91
CA LEU A 120 -19.83 5.93 4.64
C LEU A 120 -19.74 7.48 4.72
N GLU A 121 -20.12 8.08 5.83
CA GLU A 121 -19.99 9.53 6.00
C GLU A 121 -18.52 9.98 5.96
N GLY A 122 -17.62 9.19 6.55
CA GLY A 122 -16.18 9.44 6.45
C GLY A 122 -15.67 9.33 5.01
N LEU A 123 -16.17 8.36 4.24
CA LEU A 123 -15.84 8.21 2.82
C LEU A 123 -16.29 9.41 2.00
N LYS A 124 -17.50 9.91 2.23
CA LYS A 124 -18.01 11.12 1.57
C LYS A 124 -17.17 12.35 1.91
N LEU A 125 -16.72 12.49 3.17
CA LEU A 125 -15.81 13.57 3.58
C LEU A 125 -14.46 13.48 2.88
N LEU A 126 -13.88 12.28 2.73
CA LEU A 126 -12.66 12.10 1.95
C LEU A 126 -12.85 12.45 0.47
N ALA A 127 -13.96 12.01 -0.14
CA ALA A 127 -14.28 12.35 -1.52
C ALA A 127 -14.47 13.87 -1.69
N LYS A 128 -15.08 14.54 -0.72
CA LYS A 128 -15.18 16.00 -0.70
C LYS A 128 -13.80 16.68 -0.69
N MET A 129 -12.86 16.18 0.13
CA MET A 129 -11.48 16.71 0.16
C MET A 129 -10.74 16.42 -1.17
N ARG A 130 -10.96 15.25 -1.77
CA ARG A 130 -10.46 14.95 -3.12
C ARG A 130 -10.90 16.00 -4.13
N ASP A 131 -12.21 16.27 -4.18
CA ASP A 131 -12.80 17.15 -5.19
C ASP A 131 -12.41 18.62 -4.96
N GLU A 132 -12.26 19.05 -3.70
CA GLU A 132 -11.90 20.45 -3.37
C GLU A 132 -10.39 20.73 -3.51
N TYR A 133 -9.52 19.77 -3.17
CA TYR A 133 -8.06 19.98 -3.10
C TYR A 133 -7.28 19.24 -4.20
N GLY A 134 -7.91 18.30 -4.90
CA GLY A 134 -7.26 17.51 -5.97
C GLY A 134 -6.38 16.38 -5.47
N PHE A 135 -6.67 15.80 -4.29
CA PHE A 135 -5.93 14.67 -3.75
C PHE A 135 -6.33 13.33 -4.40
N ALA A 136 -5.38 12.40 -4.45
CA ALA A 136 -5.68 10.99 -4.48
C ALA A 136 -6.01 10.51 -3.07
N VAL A 137 -7.16 9.90 -2.88
CA VAL A 137 -7.66 9.45 -1.57
C VAL A 137 -7.34 7.99 -1.35
N VAL A 138 -6.67 7.70 -0.22
CA VAL A 138 -6.29 6.36 0.23
C VAL A 138 -7.08 6.02 1.49
N THR A 139 -7.88 4.96 1.46
CA THR A 139 -8.62 4.51 2.64
C THR A 139 -8.64 2.99 2.77
N GLU A 140 -8.78 2.51 4.01
CA GLU A 140 -8.65 1.09 4.33
C GLU A 140 -9.96 0.33 4.15
N ALA A 141 -9.90 -0.77 3.40
CA ALA A 141 -10.90 -1.82 3.41
C ALA A 141 -10.67 -2.72 4.63
N ARG A 142 -11.63 -2.73 5.55
CA ARG A 142 -11.59 -3.50 6.79
C ARG A 142 -11.97 -4.97 6.59
N ASP A 143 -13.05 -5.16 5.84
CA ASP A 143 -13.65 -6.45 5.52
C ASP A 143 -14.39 -6.37 4.18
N ALA A 144 -14.86 -7.50 3.68
CA ALA A 144 -15.54 -7.57 2.39
C ALA A 144 -16.90 -6.86 2.36
N THR A 145 -17.51 -6.56 3.52
CA THR A 145 -18.84 -5.95 3.59
C THR A 145 -18.88 -4.53 3.01
N HIS A 146 -17.79 -3.78 3.18
CA HIS A 146 -17.72 -2.38 2.77
C HIS A 146 -16.81 -2.14 1.56
N ILE A 147 -16.34 -3.21 0.90
CA ILE A 147 -15.36 -3.08 -0.18
C ILE A 147 -15.90 -2.28 -1.38
N ASP A 148 -17.17 -2.45 -1.71
CA ASP A 148 -17.79 -1.73 -2.84
C ASP A 148 -17.85 -0.22 -2.59
N GLU A 149 -18.19 0.21 -1.37
CA GLU A 149 -18.15 1.62 -0.97
C GLU A 149 -16.72 2.17 -1.00
N ILE A 150 -15.74 1.38 -0.53
CA ILE A 150 -14.33 1.77 -0.59
C ILE A 150 -13.88 1.94 -2.05
N ILE A 151 -14.26 1.01 -2.93
CA ILE A 151 -13.95 1.10 -4.36
C ILE A 151 -14.61 2.34 -4.98
N GLU A 152 -15.84 2.68 -4.59
CA GLU A 152 -16.55 3.84 -5.13
C GLU A 152 -15.88 5.15 -4.73
N TYR A 153 -15.59 5.35 -3.44
CA TYR A 153 -15.19 6.65 -2.88
C TYR A 153 -13.67 6.90 -2.81
N SER A 154 -12.84 5.87 -2.93
CA SER A 154 -11.38 6.02 -2.89
C SER A 154 -10.73 5.96 -4.27
N ASP A 155 -9.51 6.50 -4.37
CA ASP A 155 -8.64 6.37 -5.54
C ASP A 155 -7.63 5.23 -5.37
N VAL A 156 -7.29 4.90 -4.13
CA VAL A 156 -6.42 3.78 -3.75
C VAL A 156 -7.09 2.97 -2.66
N ILE A 157 -7.20 1.67 -2.88
CA ILE A 157 -7.73 0.73 -1.90
C ILE A 157 -6.57 0.28 -1.00
N GLN A 158 -6.61 0.62 0.29
CA GLN A 158 -5.66 0.07 1.24
C GLN A 158 -6.23 -1.22 1.84
N ILE A 159 -5.51 -2.32 1.66
CA ILE A 159 -5.80 -3.57 2.38
C ILE A 159 -5.00 -3.55 3.67
N GLY A 160 -5.69 -3.49 4.80
CA GLY A 160 -5.07 -3.45 6.13
C GLY A 160 -4.30 -4.72 6.47
N ALA A 161 -3.31 -4.61 7.35
CA ALA A 161 -2.47 -5.75 7.74
C ALA A 161 -3.27 -6.93 8.32
N LYS A 162 -4.38 -6.68 9.00
CA LYS A 162 -5.28 -7.72 9.52
C LYS A 162 -6.13 -8.37 8.45
N ALA A 163 -6.32 -7.71 7.32
CA ALA A 163 -7.15 -8.17 6.20
C ALA A 163 -6.33 -8.75 5.04
N MET A 164 -5.01 -8.88 5.17
CA MET A 164 -4.12 -9.38 4.12
C MET A 164 -4.51 -10.78 3.62
N TYR A 165 -5.13 -11.60 4.46
CA TYR A 165 -5.59 -12.95 4.12
C TYR A 165 -7.08 -13.03 3.74
N ASP A 166 -7.80 -11.90 3.74
CA ASP A 166 -9.23 -11.87 3.41
C ASP A 166 -9.45 -12.07 1.90
N GLN A 167 -9.86 -13.26 1.53
CA GLN A 167 -10.09 -13.65 0.14
C GLN A 167 -11.18 -12.82 -0.55
N GLY A 168 -12.18 -12.36 0.21
CA GLY A 168 -13.25 -11.50 -0.32
C GLY A 168 -12.69 -10.15 -0.77
N ILE A 169 -11.88 -9.51 0.08
CA ILE A 169 -11.22 -8.23 -0.24
C ILE A 169 -10.24 -8.39 -1.40
N LEU A 170 -9.38 -9.43 -1.36
CA LEU A 170 -8.38 -9.67 -2.41
C LEU A 170 -9.04 -9.86 -3.77
N ARG A 171 -10.10 -10.67 -3.85
CA ARG A 171 -10.84 -10.92 -5.09
C ARG A 171 -11.61 -9.71 -5.60
N ALA A 172 -12.21 -8.92 -4.70
CA ALA A 172 -12.89 -7.69 -5.09
C ALA A 172 -11.89 -6.66 -5.63
N SER A 173 -10.75 -6.50 -4.94
CA SER A 173 -9.66 -5.61 -5.37
C SER A 173 -9.03 -6.04 -6.70
N ALA A 174 -9.01 -7.33 -7.00
CA ALA A 174 -8.53 -7.87 -8.27
C ALA A 174 -9.41 -7.49 -9.48
N LYS A 175 -10.70 -7.27 -9.25
CA LYS A 175 -11.66 -6.95 -10.33
C LYS A 175 -11.66 -5.47 -10.73
N THR A 176 -11.10 -4.60 -9.92
CA THR A 176 -10.93 -3.18 -10.24
C THR A 176 -9.56 -2.90 -10.85
N GLN A 177 -9.41 -1.77 -11.53
CA GLN A 177 -8.10 -1.28 -11.99
C GLN A 177 -7.53 -0.19 -11.06
N LYS A 178 -8.20 0.10 -9.95
CA LYS A 178 -7.69 1.05 -8.96
C LYS A 178 -6.41 0.51 -8.31
N PRO A 179 -5.43 1.36 -8.00
CA PRO A 179 -4.26 0.97 -7.23
C PRO A 179 -4.64 0.36 -5.89
N VAL A 180 -3.93 -0.68 -5.50
CA VAL A 180 -4.11 -1.36 -4.22
C VAL A 180 -2.82 -1.27 -3.41
N LEU A 181 -2.91 -0.68 -2.22
CA LEU A 181 -1.85 -0.65 -1.23
C LEU A 181 -2.03 -1.83 -0.27
N LEU A 182 -1.27 -2.89 -0.48
CA LEU A 182 -1.31 -4.11 0.33
C LEU A 182 -0.37 -3.98 1.53
N LYS A 183 -0.93 -3.79 2.72
CA LYS A 183 -0.14 -3.78 3.97
C LYS A 183 0.21 -5.19 4.40
N ARG A 184 1.52 -5.44 4.58
CA ARG A 184 2.03 -6.69 5.10
C ARG A 184 1.45 -6.98 6.49
N GLY A 185 0.97 -8.20 6.70
CA GLY A 185 0.54 -8.69 8.00
C GLY A 185 1.70 -8.69 9.00
N PHE A 186 1.44 -8.29 10.24
CA PHE A 186 2.49 -8.17 11.26
C PHE A 186 3.07 -9.51 11.75
N GLY A 187 2.54 -10.63 11.30
CA GLY A 187 3.06 -11.99 11.51
C GLY A 187 3.25 -12.77 10.22
N SER A 188 3.18 -12.10 9.05
CA SER A 188 3.30 -12.77 7.76
C SER A 188 4.74 -12.83 7.25
N THR A 189 5.06 -13.91 6.57
CA THR A 189 6.29 -14.05 5.81
C THR A 189 6.26 -13.15 4.56
N LEU A 190 7.42 -12.94 3.95
CA LEU A 190 7.51 -12.25 2.65
C LEU A 190 6.78 -13.03 1.57
N GLN A 191 6.89 -14.36 1.58
CA GLN A 191 6.21 -15.23 0.63
C GLN A 191 4.69 -15.07 0.72
N GLU A 192 4.09 -15.13 1.91
CA GLU A 192 2.65 -14.93 2.10
C GLU A 192 2.19 -13.55 1.62
N THR A 193 3.02 -12.51 1.84
CA THR A 193 2.72 -11.16 1.37
C THR A 193 2.71 -11.08 -0.16
N VAL A 194 3.69 -11.70 -0.82
CA VAL A 194 3.74 -11.75 -2.28
C VAL A 194 2.62 -12.61 -2.86
N GLN A 195 2.26 -13.72 -2.21
CA GLN A 195 1.11 -14.54 -2.62
C GLN A 195 -0.21 -13.76 -2.53
N ALA A 196 -0.41 -12.92 -1.52
CA ALA A 196 -1.56 -12.03 -1.45
C ALA A 196 -1.58 -11.04 -2.64
N ALA A 197 -0.43 -10.51 -3.04
CA ALA A 197 -0.31 -9.68 -4.23
C ALA A 197 -0.62 -10.48 -5.52
N GLU A 198 -0.16 -11.73 -5.64
CA GLU A 198 -0.44 -12.61 -6.78
C GLU A 198 -1.95 -12.83 -6.99
N PHE A 199 -2.77 -12.90 -5.93
CA PHE A 199 -4.23 -12.95 -6.06
C PHE A 199 -4.80 -11.78 -6.85
N MET A 200 -4.26 -10.59 -6.65
CA MET A 200 -4.73 -9.40 -7.35
C MET A 200 -4.17 -9.34 -8.77
N LEU A 201 -2.89 -9.65 -8.95
CA LEU A 201 -2.24 -9.67 -10.26
C LEU A 201 -2.88 -10.72 -11.17
N SER A 202 -3.05 -11.95 -10.68
CA SER A 202 -3.67 -13.05 -11.43
C SER A 202 -5.15 -12.80 -11.69
N GLY A 203 -5.82 -12.06 -10.81
CA GLY A 203 -7.23 -11.65 -10.99
C GLY A 203 -7.45 -10.48 -11.95
N GLY A 204 -6.37 -9.87 -12.48
CA GLY A 204 -6.43 -8.85 -13.52
C GLY A 204 -6.07 -7.42 -13.10
N ASN A 205 -5.78 -7.15 -11.83
CA ASN A 205 -5.33 -5.84 -11.38
C ASN A 205 -3.79 -5.77 -11.29
N PRO A 206 -3.10 -5.08 -12.21
CA PRO A 206 -1.64 -4.94 -12.18
C PRO A 206 -1.15 -3.86 -11.21
N ASN A 207 -2.03 -3.04 -10.67
CA ASN A 207 -1.69 -1.82 -9.92
C ASN A 207 -1.55 -2.13 -8.42
N VAL A 208 -0.66 -3.06 -8.07
CA VAL A 208 -0.44 -3.51 -6.69
C VAL A 208 0.86 -2.92 -6.15
N VAL A 209 0.78 -2.34 -4.96
CA VAL A 209 1.89 -1.75 -4.21
C VAL A 209 1.99 -2.44 -2.86
N ILE A 210 3.17 -2.92 -2.47
CA ILE A 210 3.38 -3.50 -1.13
C ILE A 210 3.71 -2.39 -0.14
N CYS A 211 3.15 -2.48 1.07
CA CYS A 211 3.48 -1.62 2.18
C CYS A 211 4.03 -2.44 3.35
N GLU A 212 5.33 -2.30 3.62
CA GLU A 212 5.94 -2.79 4.86
C GLU A 212 5.59 -1.83 6.01
N ARG A 213 5.09 -2.37 7.13
CA ARG A 213 4.55 -1.60 8.25
C ARG A 213 4.96 -2.11 9.64
N GLY A 214 5.91 -3.01 9.67
CA GLY A 214 6.43 -3.60 10.89
C GLY A 214 5.87 -4.98 11.22
N LEU A 215 6.74 -5.80 11.75
CA LEU A 215 6.47 -7.15 12.21
C LEU A 215 6.41 -7.20 13.73
N ARG A 216 5.58 -8.10 14.27
CA ARG A 216 5.61 -8.43 15.70
C ARG A 216 6.83 -9.28 15.98
N THR A 217 7.67 -8.81 16.88
CA THR A 217 8.84 -9.52 17.38
C THR A 217 8.73 -9.71 18.89
N PHE A 218 9.80 -10.16 19.52
CA PHE A 218 9.89 -10.25 20.98
C PHE A 218 9.97 -8.89 21.68
N GLU A 219 10.30 -7.80 20.95
CA GLU A 219 10.43 -6.46 21.52
C GLU A 219 9.04 -5.88 21.85
N THR A 220 8.93 -5.23 22.99
CA THR A 220 7.68 -4.65 23.52
C THR A 220 7.73 -3.14 23.76
N LYS A 221 8.90 -2.51 23.61
CA LYS A 221 9.09 -1.07 23.82
C LYS A 221 8.69 -0.24 22.60
N THR A 222 8.67 -0.87 21.42
CA THR A 222 8.08 -0.33 20.19
C THR A 222 6.85 -1.15 19.82
N ARG A 223 5.98 -0.61 19.00
CA ARG A 223 4.76 -1.32 18.60
C ARG A 223 5.07 -2.54 17.75
N PHE A 224 5.96 -2.37 16.78
CA PHE A 224 6.46 -3.40 15.86
C PHE A 224 7.91 -3.10 15.48
N THR A 225 8.56 -4.04 14.80
CA THR A 225 9.90 -3.86 14.23
C THR A 225 9.77 -3.71 12.72
N LEU A 226 10.24 -2.59 12.16
CA LEU A 226 10.22 -2.35 10.72
C LEU A 226 11.27 -3.23 10.05
N ASP A 227 10.83 -4.06 9.09
CA ASP A 227 11.68 -5.04 8.41
C ASP A 227 12.32 -4.46 7.14
N LEU A 228 13.40 -3.69 7.31
CA LEU A 228 14.16 -3.14 6.18
C LEU A 228 14.92 -4.24 5.39
N CYS A 229 15.30 -5.33 6.03
CA CYS A 229 15.88 -6.48 5.32
C CYS A 229 14.87 -7.11 4.36
N GLY A 230 13.63 -7.29 4.82
CA GLY A 230 12.53 -7.76 3.98
C GLY A 230 12.23 -6.81 2.81
N VAL A 231 12.35 -5.50 3.03
CA VAL A 231 12.22 -4.50 1.94
C VAL A 231 13.31 -4.68 0.89
N ALA A 232 14.57 -4.90 1.29
CA ALA A 232 15.66 -5.18 0.36
C ALA A 232 15.37 -6.44 -0.47
N TYR A 233 14.86 -7.51 0.17
CA TYR A 233 14.44 -8.73 -0.52
C TYR A 233 13.33 -8.45 -1.54
N LEU A 234 12.26 -7.72 -1.16
CA LEU A 234 11.15 -7.40 -2.05
C LEU A 234 11.62 -6.60 -3.28
N LYS A 235 12.51 -5.65 -3.08
CA LYS A 235 13.08 -4.84 -4.17
C LYS A 235 13.92 -5.67 -5.13
N GLU A 236 14.66 -6.65 -4.65
CA GLU A 236 15.51 -7.52 -5.47
C GLU A 236 14.70 -8.55 -6.27
N HIS A 237 13.71 -9.18 -5.62
CA HIS A 237 13.04 -10.36 -6.18
C HIS A 237 11.68 -10.08 -6.81
N THR A 238 11.02 -8.96 -6.46
CA THR A 238 9.70 -8.63 -6.99
C THR A 238 9.71 -7.41 -7.90
N ASN A 239 8.74 -7.35 -8.79
CA ASN A 239 8.50 -6.19 -9.65
C ASN A 239 7.48 -5.21 -9.07
N LEU A 240 7.11 -5.34 -7.80
CA LEU A 240 6.12 -4.51 -7.14
C LEU A 240 6.75 -3.26 -6.52
N PRO A 241 6.17 -2.06 -6.68
CA PRO A 241 6.57 -0.90 -5.93
C PRO A 241 6.43 -1.14 -4.42
N VAL A 242 7.32 -0.57 -3.62
CA VAL A 242 7.34 -0.74 -2.16
C VAL A 242 7.22 0.61 -1.46
N ILE A 243 6.22 0.71 -0.59
CA ILE A 243 5.98 1.82 0.32
C ILE A 243 6.25 1.36 1.75
N LEU A 244 6.74 2.23 2.63
CA LEU A 244 6.95 1.94 4.03
C LEU A 244 6.07 2.82 4.92
N ASP A 245 5.68 2.25 6.06
CA ASP A 245 4.84 2.90 7.06
C ASP A 245 5.55 2.93 8.42
N PRO A 246 6.37 3.96 8.67
CA PRO A 246 7.08 4.11 9.93
C PRO A 246 6.15 4.43 11.11
N SER A 247 4.99 5.07 10.86
CA SER A 247 4.02 5.42 11.92
C SER A 247 3.48 4.18 12.64
N HIS A 248 3.01 3.21 11.86
CA HIS A 248 2.48 1.98 12.45
C HIS A 248 3.57 1.03 12.96
N ALA A 249 4.78 1.08 12.39
CA ALA A 249 5.90 0.29 12.88
C ALA A 249 6.36 0.79 14.26
N MET A 250 6.64 2.07 14.40
CA MET A 250 7.12 2.65 15.65
C MET A 250 6.05 2.68 16.74
N GLY A 251 4.84 3.15 16.41
CA GLY A 251 3.73 3.30 17.33
C GLY A 251 3.83 4.51 18.26
N TYR A 252 4.91 5.28 18.19
CA TYR A 252 5.15 6.48 18.97
C TYR A 252 5.73 7.60 18.10
N ALA A 253 5.15 8.80 18.19
CA ALA A 253 5.51 9.94 17.35
C ALA A 253 7.00 10.30 17.41
N TYR A 254 7.63 10.17 18.59
CA TYR A 254 9.05 10.55 18.78
C TYR A 254 10.03 9.84 17.85
N GLY A 255 9.74 8.60 17.45
CA GLY A 255 10.64 7.80 16.61
C GLY A 255 10.27 7.81 15.11
N VAL A 256 9.11 8.34 14.75
CA VAL A 256 8.65 8.36 13.35
C VAL A 256 9.59 9.16 12.43
N PRO A 257 10.10 10.34 12.81
CA PRO A 257 11.01 11.10 11.94
C PRO A 257 12.32 10.36 11.60
N ASP A 258 12.90 9.66 12.58
CA ASP A 258 14.14 8.88 12.38
C ASP A 258 13.89 7.69 11.45
N LEU A 259 12.82 6.93 11.71
CA LEU A 259 12.42 5.82 10.84
C LEU A 259 12.06 6.28 9.43
N ALA A 260 11.37 7.41 9.30
CA ALA A 260 11.00 7.94 7.98
C ALA A 260 12.25 8.25 7.14
N ARG A 261 13.29 8.86 7.73
CA ARG A 261 14.57 9.07 7.05
C ARG A 261 15.24 7.74 6.66
N ALA A 262 15.27 6.76 7.55
CA ALA A 262 15.80 5.44 7.25
C ALA A 262 15.04 4.76 6.11
N CYS A 263 13.71 4.87 6.09
CA CYS A 263 12.87 4.38 5.00
C CYS A 263 13.25 5.01 3.66
N VAL A 264 13.35 6.34 3.61
CA VAL A 264 13.72 7.07 2.38
C VAL A 264 15.12 6.67 1.90
N ALA A 265 16.07 6.47 2.81
CA ALA A 265 17.42 6.00 2.49
C ALA A 265 17.46 4.64 1.82
N MET A 266 16.42 3.81 1.99
CA MET A 266 16.25 2.56 1.25
C MET A 266 15.92 2.74 -0.24
N GLY A 267 15.68 3.96 -0.72
CA GLY A 267 15.32 4.24 -2.11
C GLY A 267 13.96 3.61 -2.49
N ILE A 268 12.95 3.82 -1.66
CA ILE A 268 11.60 3.26 -1.80
C ILE A 268 10.67 4.15 -2.62
N ASP A 269 9.53 3.60 -3.02
CA ASP A 269 8.57 4.26 -3.91
C ASP A 269 7.56 5.16 -3.17
N GLY A 270 7.50 5.09 -1.85
CA GLY A 270 6.68 6.00 -1.06
C GLY A 270 6.74 5.77 0.45
N LEU A 271 6.18 6.71 1.18
CA LEU A 271 5.98 6.66 2.63
C LEU A 271 4.52 6.91 2.97
N LEU A 272 4.02 6.16 3.95
CA LEU A 272 2.75 6.43 4.59
C LEU A 272 3.02 6.95 6.00
N ILE A 273 2.63 8.20 6.26
CA ILE A 273 2.88 8.88 7.55
C ILE A 273 1.56 9.41 8.12
N GLU A 274 1.30 9.10 9.38
CA GLU A 274 0.13 9.64 10.07
C GLU A 274 0.41 11.00 10.68
N THR A 275 -0.47 11.97 10.38
CA THR A 275 -0.46 13.32 10.96
C THR A 275 -1.87 13.74 11.32
N HIS A 276 -2.01 14.45 12.43
CA HIS A 276 -3.30 14.91 12.95
C HIS A 276 -3.16 16.33 13.48
N PRO A 277 -4.16 17.22 13.29
CA PRO A 277 -4.12 18.60 13.81
C PRO A 277 -3.81 18.70 15.31
N ASN A 278 -4.41 17.79 16.08
CA ASN A 278 -4.19 17.68 17.52
C ASN A 278 -4.16 16.20 17.94
N PRO A 279 -3.01 15.52 17.89
CA PRO A 279 -2.91 14.09 18.21
C PRO A 279 -3.43 13.70 19.60
N LYS A 280 -3.40 14.61 20.56
CA LYS A 280 -3.84 14.33 21.95
C LYS A 280 -5.32 13.99 22.06
N ILE A 281 -6.15 14.48 21.14
CA ILE A 281 -7.60 14.21 21.11
C ILE A 281 -8.01 13.22 20.03
N ALA A 282 -7.04 12.66 19.29
CA ALA A 282 -7.31 11.71 18.23
C ALA A 282 -8.05 10.47 18.77
N LYS A 283 -9.08 10.04 18.04
CA LYS A 283 -9.94 8.90 18.40
C LYS A 283 -9.30 7.55 18.13
N SER A 284 -8.20 7.53 17.37
CA SER A 284 -7.45 6.32 17.05
C SER A 284 -5.95 6.61 16.95
N ASP A 285 -5.14 5.66 17.40
CA ASP A 285 -3.67 5.63 17.31
C ASP A 285 -2.98 6.98 17.61
N ALA A 286 -3.47 7.68 18.65
CA ALA A 286 -3.02 9.01 19.06
C ALA A 286 -1.49 9.11 19.29
N SER A 287 -0.89 8.05 19.83
CA SER A 287 0.53 8.05 20.24
C SER A 287 1.52 8.11 19.08
N GLN A 288 1.11 7.69 17.89
CA GLN A 288 2.01 7.59 16.72
C GLN A 288 1.85 8.72 15.72
N GLN A 289 0.77 9.50 15.80
CA GLN A 289 0.51 10.57 14.86
C GLN A 289 1.40 11.79 15.17
N LEU A 290 2.04 12.32 14.14
CA LEU A 290 2.75 13.59 14.24
C LEU A 290 1.73 14.74 14.26
N ASN A 291 1.98 15.78 15.04
CA ASN A 291 1.26 17.04 14.84
C ASN A 291 1.73 17.72 13.53
N HIS A 292 1.03 18.75 13.09
CA HIS A 292 1.29 19.42 11.82
C HIS A 292 2.69 20.05 11.74
N GLU A 293 3.21 20.58 12.85
CA GLU A 293 4.57 21.15 12.92
C GLU A 293 5.63 20.04 12.82
N GLU A 294 5.47 18.99 13.59
CA GLU A 294 6.37 17.83 13.56
C GLU A 294 6.39 17.17 12.18
N PHE A 295 5.22 17.03 11.56
CA PHE A 295 5.10 16.49 10.20
C PHE A 295 5.83 17.38 9.18
N THR A 296 5.63 18.67 9.22
CA THR A 296 6.29 19.63 8.32
C THR A 296 7.81 19.58 8.44
N LYS A 297 8.34 19.55 9.68
CA LYS A 297 9.78 19.39 9.93
C LYS A 297 10.30 18.05 9.44
N THR A 298 9.54 16.98 9.67
CA THR A 298 9.90 15.66 9.19
C THR A 298 10.00 15.65 7.67
N LEU A 299 8.95 16.10 6.97
CA LEU A 299 8.91 16.16 5.51
C LEU A 299 10.12 16.93 4.93
N ALA A 300 10.45 18.07 5.51
CA ALA A 300 11.61 18.85 5.09
C ALA A 300 12.93 18.07 5.22
N SER A 301 13.05 17.26 6.29
CA SER A 301 14.25 16.44 6.54
C SER A 301 14.38 15.24 5.59
N LEU A 302 13.30 14.82 4.94
CA LEU A 302 13.32 13.69 3.99
C LEU A 302 13.93 14.06 2.63
N ARG A 303 13.78 15.31 2.19
CA ARG A 303 14.21 15.76 0.85
C ARG A 303 15.70 15.51 0.59
N PRO A 304 16.64 15.97 1.43
CA PRO A 304 18.06 15.73 1.20
C PRO A 304 18.43 14.24 1.25
N VAL A 305 17.73 13.42 2.05
CA VAL A 305 17.95 11.98 2.09
C VAL A 305 17.50 11.34 0.78
N ALA A 306 16.34 11.73 0.25
CA ALA A 306 15.85 11.24 -1.04
C ALA A 306 16.83 11.60 -2.17
N GLU A 307 17.28 12.82 -2.24
CA GLU A 307 18.26 13.30 -3.23
C GLU A 307 19.57 12.48 -3.17
N ALA A 308 20.07 12.20 -1.97
CA ALA A 308 21.28 11.40 -1.77
C ALA A 308 21.20 9.98 -2.33
N VAL A 309 19.99 9.40 -2.46
CA VAL A 309 19.75 8.07 -3.04
C VAL A 309 19.11 8.13 -4.44
N GLY A 310 19.18 9.29 -5.11
CA GLY A 310 18.65 9.47 -6.46
C GLY A 310 17.13 9.47 -6.57
N ARG A 311 16.43 9.83 -5.48
CA ARG A 311 14.97 9.92 -5.42
C ARG A 311 14.51 11.35 -5.17
N ARG A 312 13.23 11.61 -5.41
CA ARG A 312 12.57 12.88 -5.06
C ARG A 312 11.27 12.65 -4.32
N ILE A 313 11.04 13.46 -3.31
CA ILE A 313 9.79 13.51 -2.57
C ILE A 313 8.73 14.21 -3.41
N VAL A 314 7.59 13.53 -3.60
CA VAL A 314 6.42 14.01 -4.35
C VAL A 314 5.13 13.82 -3.57
#